data_178d02627806ca4ac3df8b7e27f4efb9
#
_entry.id   178d02627806ca4ac3df8b7e27f4efb9
#
_cell.length_a   1.000
_cell.length_b   1.000
_cell.length_c   1.000
_cell.angle_alpha   90.00
_cell.angle_beta   90.00
_cell.angle_gamma   90.00
#
_symmetry.space_group_name_H-M   'P 1'
#
loop_
_entity.id
_entity.type
_entity.pdbx_description
1 polymer ?
#
loop_
_entity_poly.entity_id
_entity_poly.type
_entity_poly.pdbx_seq_one_letter_code
_entity_poly.pdbx_strand_id
1 'polypeptide(L)' 'MNDAERMTKLEERYVHLQRHMTEQDRVMLELSEEIVKLRKELALLRAQGPSGTAETRDAGEERPPHY' A
#
# COMPACT_ATOMS: atom_id res chain seq x y z
N MET A 1 38.53 -19.58 6.20
CA MET A 1 37.42 -19.93 5.29
C MET A 1 37.92 -19.99 3.87
N ASN A 2 37.70 -21.10 3.20
CA ASN A 2 38.16 -21.24 1.82
C ASN A 2 37.11 -20.73 0.85
N ASP A 3 37.46 -20.73 -0.44
CA ASP A 3 36.58 -20.17 -1.44
C ASP A 3 35.29 -20.95 -1.60
N ALA A 4 35.34 -22.26 -1.43
CA ALA A 4 34.14 -23.08 -1.55
C ALA A 4 33.14 -22.74 -0.44
N GLU A 5 33.63 -22.53 0.76
CA GLU A 5 32.76 -22.15 1.87
C GLU A 5 32.15 -20.79 1.66
N ARG A 6 32.95 -19.86 1.12
CA ARG A 6 32.45 -18.51 0.84
C ARG A 6 31.39 -18.54 -0.22
N MET A 7 31.58 -19.34 -1.26
CA MET A 7 30.59 -19.48 -2.31
C MET A 7 29.30 -20.06 -1.78
N THR A 8 29.39 -21.06 -0.92
CA THR A 8 28.22 -21.68 -0.34
C THR A 8 27.43 -20.66 0.47
N LYS A 9 28.13 -19.83 1.27
CA LYS A 9 27.44 -18.81 2.06
C LYS A 9 26.78 -17.77 1.16
N LEU A 10 27.44 -17.38 0.08
CA LEU A 10 26.85 -16.41 -0.84
C LEU A 10 25.62 -17.00 -1.51
N GLU A 11 25.67 -18.25 -1.89
CA GLU A 11 24.53 -18.91 -2.49
C GLU A 11 23.36 -18.97 -1.52
N GLU A 12 23.63 -19.28 -0.27
CA GLU A 12 22.60 -19.32 0.75
C GLU A 12 21.95 -17.95 0.94
N ARG A 13 22.79 -16.91 0.97
CA ARG A 13 22.27 -15.54 1.10
C ARG A 13 21.45 -15.14 -0.11
N TYR A 14 21.90 -15.55 -1.28
CA TYR A 14 21.18 -15.22 -2.51
C TYR A 14 19.79 -15.85 -2.49
N VAL A 15 19.69 -17.12 -2.12
CA VAL A 15 18.39 -17.78 -2.05
C VAL A 15 17.49 -17.12 -1.03
N HIS A 16 18.08 -16.76 0.11
CA HIS A 16 17.33 -16.10 1.17
C HIS A 16 16.79 -14.75 0.68
N LEU A 17 17.64 -13.97 0.01
CA LEU A 17 17.24 -12.66 -0.50
C LEU A 17 16.18 -12.80 -1.59
N GLN A 18 16.31 -13.80 -2.45
CA GLN A 18 15.30 -14.02 -3.48
C GLN A 18 13.93 -14.32 -2.86
N ARG A 19 13.94 -15.16 -1.84
CA ARG A 19 12.69 -15.50 -1.15
C ARG A 19 12.08 -14.28 -0.51
N HIS A 20 12.93 -13.47 0.10
CA HIS A 20 12.50 -12.23 0.75
C HIS A 20 11.90 -11.26 -0.27
N MET A 21 12.54 -11.12 -1.41
CA MET A 21 12.05 -10.24 -2.47
C MET A 21 10.72 -10.71 -3.02
N THR A 22 10.59 -12.01 -3.23
CA THR A 22 9.33 -12.57 -3.72
C THR A 22 8.21 -12.29 -2.73
N GLU A 23 8.49 -12.46 -1.44
CA GLU A 23 7.51 -12.20 -0.40
C GLU A 23 7.13 -10.72 -0.36
N GLN A 24 8.11 -9.84 -0.47
CA GLN A 24 7.83 -8.41 -0.49
C GLN A 24 7.01 -8.01 -1.71
N ASP A 25 7.33 -8.58 -2.86
CA ASP A 25 6.56 -8.28 -4.07
C ASP A 25 5.11 -8.69 -3.90
N ARG A 26 4.87 -9.83 -3.28
CA ARG A 26 3.52 -10.30 -3.03
C ARG A 26 2.77 -9.35 -2.10
N VAL A 27 3.43 -8.92 -1.02
CA VAL A 27 2.83 -8.00 -0.08
C VAL A 27 2.53 -6.65 -0.76
N MET A 28 3.47 -6.18 -1.58
CA MET A 28 3.27 -4.93 -2.31
C MET A 28 2.07 -5.02 -3.24
N LEU A 29 1.92 -6.16 -3.92
CA LEU A 29 0.78 -6.36 -4.80
C LEU A 29 -0.52 -6.34 -4.00
N GLU A 30 -0.55 -7.04 -2.88
CA GLU A 30 -1.74 -7.06 -2.03
C GLU A 30 -2.10 -5.67 -1.53
N LEU A 31 -1.08 -4.89 -1.13
CA LEU A 31 -1.31 -3.52 -0.69
C LEU A 31 -1.84 -2.66 -1.83
N SER A 32 -1.29 -2.82 -3.02
CA SER A 32 -1.77 -2.07 -4.19
C SER A 32 -3.22 -2.37 -4.48
N GLU A 33 -3.60 -3.63 -4.39
CA GLU A 33 -4.98 -4.03 -4.61
C GLU A 33 -5.89 -3.43 -3.55
N GLU A 34 -5.43 -3.41 -2.32
CA GLU A 34 -6.20 -2.83 -1.23
C GLU A 34 -6.39 -1.33 -1.43
N ILE A 35 -5.35 -0.65 -1.89
CA ILE A 35 -5.44 0.78 -2.17
C ILE A 35 -6.46 1.06 -3.27
N VAL A 36 -6.45 0.28 -4.33
CA VAL A 36 -7.42 0.44 -5.40
C VAL A 36 -8.84 0.25 -4.88
N LYS A 37 -9.03 -0.77 -4.07
CA LYS A 37 -10.33 -1.06 -3.48
C LYS A 37 -10.81 0.10 -2.61
N LEU A 38 -9.92 0.60 -1.75
CA LEU A 38 -10.27 1.71 -0.87
C LEU A 38 -10.58 2.97 -1.65
N ARG A 39 -9.85 3.22 -2.73
CA ARG A 39 -10.14 4.38 -3.56
C ARG A 39 -11.49 4.29 -4.22
N LYS A 40 -11.87 3.10 -4.65
CA LYS A 40 -13.19 2.90 -5.23
C LYS A 40 -14.29 3.13 -4.20
N GLU A 41 -14.08 2.60 -3.00
CA GLU A 41 -15.05 2.79 -1.93
C GLU A 41 -15.17 4.26 -1.56
N LEU A 42 -14.04 4.96 -1.51
CA LEU A 42 -14.05 6.37 -1.21
C LEU A 42 -14.78 7.17 -2.30
N ALA A 43 -14.56 6.81 -3.55
CA ALA A 43 -15.25 7.47 -4.66
C ALA A 43 -16.75 7.28 -4.55
N LEU A 44 -17.18 6.08 -4.19
CA LEU A 44 -18.60 5.81 -4.02
C LEU A 44 -19.18 6.64 -2.88
N LEU A 45 -18.46 6.71 -1.77
CA LEU A 45 -18.92 7.50 -0.63
C LEU A 45 -19.00 8.97 -0.98
N ARG A 46 -18.04 9.47 -1.75
CA ARG A 46 -18.07 10.87 -2.18
C ARG A 46 -19.23 11.15 -3.09
N ALA A 47 -19.57 10.20 -3.93
CA ALA A 47 -20.71 10.38 -4.83
C ALA A 47 -22.02 10.43 -4.05
N GLN A 48 -22.09 9.72 -2.95
CA GLN A 48 -23.28 9.72 -2.09
C GLN A 48 -23.21 10.79 -1.02
N GLY A 49 -21.98 11.17 -0.68
CA GLY A 49 -21.69 11.91 0.52
C GLY A 49 -22.43 13.22 0.70
N PRO A 50 -22.48 14.07 -0.33
CA PRO A 50 -23.07 15.39 -0.12
C PRO A 50 -24.50 15.32 0.37
N SER A 51 -25.17 14.29 0.02
CA SER A 51 -26.55 14.15 0.43
C SER A 51 -26.66 13.87 1.90
N GLY A 52 -25.60 13.51 2.42
CA GLY A 52 -25.64 13.27 3.83
C GLY A 52 -24.82 14.22 4.58
N THR A 53 -24.72 14.78 4.50
CA THR A 53 -23.86 15.13 5.20
C THR A 53 -23.11 15.77 5.23
N ALA A 54 -23.47 15.91 4.89
CA ALA A 54 -22.66 16.26 4.89
C ALA A 54 -22.23 16.99 5.08
N GLU A 55 -22.71 17.17 5.32
CA GLU A 55 -22.02 17.61 5.26
C GLU A 55 -21.40 18.13 5.47
N THR A 56 -21.56 18.10 5.81
CA THR A 56 -20.67 18.51 5.87
C THR A 56 -19.94 18.99 6.00
N ARG A 57 -20.23 19.19 6.23
CA ARG A 57 -19.28 19.59 6.11
C ARG A 57 -18.69 20.28 5.82
N ASP A 58 -19.00 20.21 5.94
CA ASP A 58 -18.20 20.81 5.48
C ASP A 58 -17.81 21.46 5.40
N ALA A 59 -18.37 21.62 5.72
CA ALA A 59 -17.74 22.11 5.37
C ALA A 59 -17.05 22.62 5.26
N GLY A 60 -17.62 22.76 5.67
CA GLY A 60 -16.78 23.11 5.43
C GLY A 60 -16.19 23.35 5.32
N GLU A 61 -16.51 23.09 5.57
CA GLU A 61 -15.89 23.16 5.22
C GLU A 61 -15.32 23.54 4.89
N GLU A 62 -15.74 23.62 5.19
CA GLU A 62 -15.04 23.88 4.66
C GLU A 62 -14.42 24.46 4.50
N ARG A 63 -14.61 24.72 4.92
CA ARG A 63 -13.84 25.15 4.55
C ARG A 63 -13.07 25.69 4.49
N PRO A 64 -13.30 25.83 4.72
CA PRO A 64 -12.43 26.24 4.47
C PRO A 64 -11.73 26.83 4.29
N PRO A 65 -11.98 26.85 4.50
CA PRO A 65 -11.22 27.19 4.13
C PRO A 65 -10.51 27.69 3.99
N HIS A 66 -10.66 27.57 4.32
CA HIS A 66 -10.00 27.65 3.98
C HIS A 66 -9.33 28.14 3.93
N TYR A 67 -9.68 28.31 4.25
CA TYR A 67 -9.04 28.35 4.08
C TYR A 67 -8.55 28.78 3.80
#